data_7286626a923b0157eedb29259780316d
#
_entry.id   7286626a923b0157eedb29259780316d
#
_cell.length_a   1.000
_cell.length_b   1.000
_cell.length_c   1.000
_cell.angle_alpha   90.00
_cell.angle_beta   90.00
_cell.angle_gamma   90.00
#
_symmetry.space_group_name_H-M   'P 1'
#
loop_
_entity.id
_entity.type
_entity.pdbx_description
1 polymer ?
#
loop_
_entity_poly.entity_id
_entity_poly.type
_entity_poly.pdbx_seq_one_letter_code
_entity_poly.pdbx_strand_id
1 'polypeptide(L)'
;CHRLNPGGTLVLVGIPETAQILLDPHILRRREVTIKNVRRQNGCIPAAIDLVQRSDIDCSFMLTHTFHLSETQKAFDLVDGYSDQVIKAMIVPD
;
A
#
# COMPACT_ATOMS: atom_id res chain seq x y z
N CYS A 1 12.04 4.36 -11.59
CA CYS A 1 12.65 5.71 -11.40
C CYS A 1 12.47 6.66 -12.60
N HIS A 2 12.18 6.15 -13.80
CA HIS A 2 12.02 7.00 -15.03
C HIS A 2 10.87 8.02 -14.95
N ARG A 3 9.86 7.76 -14.11
CA ARG A 3 8.70 8.64 -13.93
C ARG A 3 8.88 9.73 -12.87
N LEU A 4 9.98 9.70 -12.13
CA LEU A 4 10.27 10.72 -11.13
C LEU A 4 10.80 11.98 -11.79
N ASN A 5 10.37 13.13 -11.32
CA ASN A 5 10.97 14.41 -11.71
C ASN A 5 12.40 14.51 -11.14
N PRO A 6 13.30 15.28 -11.79
CA PRO A 6 14.60 15.60 -11.21
C PRO A 6 14.44 16.19 -9.80
N GLY A 7 15.28 15.74 -8.86
CA GLY A 7 15.16 16.11 -7.44
C GLY A 7 14.02 15.43 -6.67
N GLY A 8 13.26 14.54 -7.33
CA GLY A 8 12.13 13.85 -6.72
C GLY A 8 12.53 12.83 -5.65
N THR A 9 11.56 12.45 -4.84
CA THR A 9 11.74 11.43 -3.79
C THR A 9 11.02 10.14 -4.14
N LEU A 10 11.75 9.03 -4.13
CA LEU A 10 11.22 7.67 -4.18
C LEU A 10 10.96 7.19 -2.76
N VAL A 11 9.70 6.93 -2.42
CA VAL A 11 9.33 6.42 -1.10
C VAL A 11 9.07 4.91 -1.22
N LEU A 12 9.84 4.11 -0.48
CA LEU A 12 9.67 2.67 -0.40
C LEU A 12 8.76 2.33 0.78
N VAL A 13 7.54 1.88 0.45
CA VAL A 13 6.51 1.51 1.42
C VAL A 13 6.24 0.02 1.28
N GLY A 14 6.14 -0.67 2.40
CA GLY A 14 5.89 -2.10 2.43
C GLY A 14 7.14 -2.94 2.66
N ILE A 15 6.93 -4.23 2.80
CA ILE A 15 7.99 -5.23 3.04
C ILE A 15 8.06 -6.11 1.79
N PRO A 16 9.12 -6.00 1.00
CA PRO A 16 9.30 -6.89 -0.15
C PRO A 16 9.65 -8.31 0.33
N GLU A 17 9.23 -9.31 -0.43
CA GLU A 17 9.61 -10.71 -0.18
C GLU A 17 11.10 -10.94 -0.45
N THR A 18 11.69 -10.13 -1.31
CA THR A 18 13.12 -10.21 -1.66
C THR A 18 13.96 -9.39 -0.69
N ALA A 19 15.12 -9.94 -0.31
CA ALA A 19 16.09 -9.23 0.54
C ALA A 19 16.81 -8.09 -0.17
N GLN A 20 16.71 -8.00 -1.50
CA GLN A 20 17.46 -7.05 -2.32
C GLN A 20 16.54 -6.40 -3.37
N ILE A 21 16.72 -5.09 -3.57
CA ILE A 21 16.11 -4.33 -4.66
C ILE A 21 17.22 -3.77 -5.53
N LEU A 22 17.19 -4.10 -6.82
CA LEU A 22 18.15 -3.58 -7.79
C LEU A 22 17.70 -2.19 -8.27
N LEU A 23 18.58 -1.22 -8.14
CA LEU A 23 18.39 0.15 -8.62
C LEU A 23 19.52 0.53 -9.55
N ASP A 24 19.20 1.25 -10.63
CA ASP A 24 20.22 1.80 -11.53
C ASP A 24 20.82 3.09 -10.93
N PRO A 25 22.08 3.07 -10.49
CA PRO A 25 22.70 4.23 -9.86
C PRO A 25 22.88 5.40 -10.84
N HIS A 26 23.00 5.13 -12.12
CA HIS A 26 23.15 6.19 -13.14
C HIS A 26 21.86 7.00 -13.31
N ILE A 27 20.71 6.33 -13.28
CA ILE A 27 19.40 6.99 -13.34
C ILE A 27 19.18 7.82 -12.07
N LEU A 28 19.46 7.23 -10.91
CA LEU A 28 19.31 7.91 -9.61
C LEU A 28 20.16 9.17 -9.54
N ARG A 29 21.44 9.06 -9.90
CA ARG A 29 22.38 10.18 -9.90
C ARG A 29 22.01 11.29 -10.88
N ARG A 30 21.68 10.93 -12.13
CA ARG A 30 21.34 11.94 -13.16
C ARG A 30 20.07 12.72 -12.84
N ARG A 31 19.18 12.13 -12.04
CA ARG A 31 17.92 12.73 -11.60
C ARG A 31 17.94 13.24 -10.17
N GLU A 32 19.09 13.13 -9.49
CA GLU A 32 19.25 13.57 -8.09
C GLU A 32 18.14 13.02 -7.18
N VAL A 33 17.81 11.71 -7.35
CA VAL A 33 16.69 11.07 -6.65
C VAL A 33 17.06 10.83 -5.18
N THR A 34 16.20 11.28 -4.28
CA THR A 34 16.24 10.90 -2.87
C THR A 34 15.46 9.60 -2.66
N ILE A 35 16.03 8.64 -1.93
CA ILE A 35 15.33 7.40 -1.54
C ILE A 35 15.00 7.47 -0.06
N LYS A 36 13.71 7.32 0.27
CA LYS A 36 13.21 7.32 1.63
C LYS A 36 12.52 6.00 1.95
N ASN A 37 13.00 5.32 2.98
CA ASN A 37 12.36 4.11 3.49
C ASN A 37 11.35 4.45 4.56
N VAL A 38 10.20 3.78 4.51
CA VAL A 38 9.13 3.92 5.52
C VAL A 38 9.02 2.63 6.31
N ARG A 39 9.05 2.74 7.63
CA ARG A 39 8.78 1.62 8.53
C ARG A 39 7.54 1.92 9.35
N ARG A 40 6.45 1.19 9.04
CA ARG A 40 5.16 1.33 9.76
C ARG A 40 4.66 2.78 9.75
N GLN A 41 3.95 3.17 10.81
CA GLN A 41 3.44 4.53 11.00
C GLN A 41 3.85 5.06 12.38
N ASN A 42 3.94 6.37 12.52
CA ASN A 42 4.21 7.04 13.78
C ASN A 42 3.25 8.21 13.94
N GLY A 43 2.18 8.01 14.73
CA GLY A 43 1.19 9.05 15.00
C GLY A 43 0.36 9.52 13.80
N CYS A 44 0.34 8.76 12.67
CA CYS A 44 -0.31 9.18 11.44
C CYS A 44 -1.81 8.82 11.36
N ILE A 45 -2.31 7.98 12.27
CA ILE A 45 -3.71 7.49 12.21
C ILE A 45 -4.73 8.63 12.27
N PRO A 46 -4.65 9.60 13.21
CA PRO A 46 -5.62 10.69 13.26
C PRO A 46 -5.65 11.51 11.95
N ALA A 47 -4.47 11.82 11.40
CA ALA A 47 -4.38 12.56 10.14
C ALA A 47 -4.95 11.76 8.95
N ALA A 48 -4.73 10.45 8.90
CA ALA A 48 -5.29 9.59 7.86
C ALA A 48 -6.82 9.52 7.94
N ILE A 49 -7.38 9.40 9.14
CA ILE A 49 -8.84 9.42 9.36
C ILE A 49 -9.43 10.77 8.91
N ASP A 50 -8.78 11.86 9.26
CA ASP A 50 -9.22 13.21 8.90
C ASP A 50 -9.26 13.41 7.38
N LEU A 51 -8.27 12.92 6.64
CA LEU A 51 -8.23 12.95 5.17
C LEU A 51 -9.41 12.20 4.54
N VAL A 52 -9.75 11.03 5.08
CA VAL A 52 -10.89 10.24 4.60
C VAL A 52 -12.22 10.90 4.95
N GLN A 53 -12.36 11.41 6.19
CA GLN A 53 -13.58 12.08 6.64
C GLN A 53 -13.89 13.35 5.86
N ARG A 54 -12.87 14.10 5.46
CA ARG A 54 -13.03 15.29 4.61
C ARG A 54 -13.23 14.96 3.13
N SER A 55 -13.21 13.68 2.77
CA SER A 55 -13.26 13.22 1.38
C SER A 55 -12.11 13.75 0.49
N ASP A 56 -10.98 14.11 1.10
CA ASP A 56 -9.77 14.47 0.37
C ASP A 56 -9.14 13.24 -0.30
N ILE A 57 -9.44 12.05 0.24
CA ILE A 57 -9.02 10.76 -0.30
C ILE A 57 -10.23 9.81 -0.31
N ASP A 58 -10.53 9.23 -1.47
CA ASP A 58 -11.47 8.13 -1.61
C ASP A 58 -10.74 6.80 -1.52
N CYS A 59 -11.07 6.00 -0.49
CA CYS A 59 -10.54 4.65 -0.27
C CYS A 59 -11.54 3.55 -0.61
N SER A 60 -12.73 3.87 -1.14
CA SER A 60 -13.81 2.90 -1.40
C SER A 60 -13.39 1.78 -2.34
N PHE A 61 -12.55 2.08 -3.34
CA PHE A 61 -12.04 1.10 -4.28
C PHE A 61 -11.16 0.00 -3.64
N MET A 62 -10.66 0.24 -2.44
CA MET A 62 -9.79 -0.73 -1.75
C MET A 62 -10.59 -1.88 -1.15
N LEU A 63 -11.84 -1.64 -0.75
CA LEU A 63 -12.71 -2.69 -0.21
C LEU A 63 -13.37 -3.45 -1.37
N THR A 64 -12.73 -4.53 -1.78
CA THR A 64 -13.17 -5.31 -2.94
C THR A 64 -14.11 -6.46 -2.57
N HIS A 65 -13.97 -7.01 -1.35
CA HIS A 65 -14.72 -8.18 -0.91
C HIS A 65 -15.21 -8.02 0.53
N THR A 66 -16.42 -8.52 0.79
CA THR A 66 -17.00 -8.54 2.14
C THR A 66 -17.49 -9.95 2.44
N PHE A 67 -17.18 -10.45 3.62
CA PHE A 67 -17.56 -11.78 4.10
C PHE A 67 -18.24 -11.68 5.47
N HIS A 68 -19.14 -12.60 5.77
CA HIS A 68 -19.65 -12.76 7.12
C HIS A 68 -18.62 -13.44 8.04
N LEU A 69 -18.77 -13.29 9.34
CA LEU A 69 -17.83 -13.86 10.31
C LEU A 69 -17.70 -15.37 10.15
N SER A 70 -18.80 -16.06 9.86
CA SER A 70 -18.84 -17.51 9.56
C SER A 70 -18.00 -17.91 8.33
N GLU A 71 -17.69 -16.97 7.45
CA GLU A 71 -16.93 -17.19 6.22
C GLU A 71 -15.47 -16.73 6.31
N THR A 72 -14.97 -16.47 7.51
CA THR A 72 -13.60 -15.93 7.75
C THR A 72 -12.53 -16.74 7.01
N GLN A 73 -12.63 -18.08 7.01
CA GLN A 73 -11.64 -18.90 6.29
C GLN A 73 -11.60 -18.60 4.79
N LYS A 74 -12.77 -18.43 4.16
CA LYS A 74 -12.83 -18.09 2.73
C LYS A 74 -12.17 -16.75 2.43
N ALA A 75 -12.33 -15.77 3.33
CA ALA A 75 -11.69 -14.46 3.20
C ALA A 75 -10.16 -14.56 3.26
N PHE A 76 -9.62 -15.37 4.17
CA PHE A 76 -8.19 -15.62 4.26
C PHE A 76 -7.66 -16.35 3.02
N ASP A 77 -8.34 -17.40 2.57
CA ASP A 77 -7.94 -18.17 1.38
C ASP A 77 -7.92 -17.29 0.13
N LEU A 78 -8.90 -16.38 -0.01
CA LEU A 78 -8.96 -15.42 -1.11
C LEU A 78 -7.75 -14.48 -1.11
N VAL A 79 -7.42 -13.91 0.04
CA VAL A 79 -6.32 -12.94 0.18
C VAL A 79 -4.98 -13.64 0.02
N ASP A 80 -4.79 -14.81 0.61
CA ASP A 80 -3.55 -15.60 0.50
C ASP A 80 -3.27 -16.03 -0.94
N GLY A 81 -4.33 -16.43 -1.66
CA GLY A 81 -4.24 -16.81 -3.07
C GLY A 81 -4.17 -15.64 -4.06
N TYR A 82 -4.24 -14.39 -3.61
CA TYR A 82 -4.35 -13.21 -4.48
C TYR A 82 -5.41 -13.36 -5.57
N SER A 83 -6.52 -14.05 -5.24
CA SER A 83 -7.56 -14.42 -6.19
C SER A 83 -8.56 -13.30 -6.41
N ASP A 84 -9.30 -13.37 -7.54
CA ASP A 84 -10.42 -12.45 -7.86
C ASP A 84 -10.09 -10.96 -7.71
N GLN A 85 -8.85 -10.56 -8.03
CA GLN A 85 -8.38 -9.18 -7.95
C GLN A 85 -8.57 -8.54 -6.57
N VAL A 86 -8.49 -9.34 -5.50
CA VAL A 86 -8.66 -8.85 -4.14
C VAL A 86 -7.61 -7.80 -3.79
N ILE A 87 -8.06 -6.66 -3.29
CA ILE A 87 -7.20 -5.65 -2.66
C ILE A 87 -7.36 -5.75 -1.15
N LYS A 88 -8.59 -5.72 -0.67
CA LYS A 88 -8.92 -5.87 0.75
C LYS A 88 -10.23 -6.64 0.92
N ALA A 89 -10.19 -7.68 1.74
CA ALA A 89 -11.37 -8.39 2.22
C ALA A 89 -11.73 -7.89 3.63
N MET A 90 -13.01 -7.61 3.84
CA MET A 90 -13.54 -7.18 5.14
C MET A 90 -14.45 -8.28 5.72
N ILE A 91 -14.29 -8.54 6.99
CA ILE A 91 -15.20 -9.41 7.76
C ILE A 91 -16.20 -8.50 8.47
N VAL A 92 -17.50 -8.79 8.27
CA VAL A 92 -18.59 -8.09 8.96
C VAL A 92 -19.27 -9.07 9.93
N PRO A 93 -19.76 -8.59 11.07
CA PRO A 93 -20.59 -9.41 11.96
C PRO A 93 -21.82 -9.93 11.24
N ASP A 94 -22.28 -11.11 11.66
CA ASP A 94 -23.53 -11.71 11.20
C ASP A 94 -24.74 -10.94 11.75
#